data_7cd1f203fed59f2de557c483ca16c0b7
#
_entry.id   7cd1f203fed59f2de557c483ca16c0b7
#
_cell.length_a   1.000
_cell.length_b   1.000
_cell.length_c   1.000
_cell.angle_alpha   90.00
_cell.angle_beta   90.00
_cell.angle_gamma   90.00
#
_symmetry.space_group_name_H-M   'P 1'
#
loop_
_entity.id
_entity.type
_entity.pdbx_description
1 polymer ?
#
loop_
_entity_poly.entity_id
_entity_poly.type
_entity_poly.pdbx_seq_one_letter_code
_entity_poly.pdbx_strand_id
1 'polypeptide(L)'
;LFPVCLFLFAVTQAQLPEKKQRFTRQDTLRGSITPERVWWDVVMYDLQVKPDFTNFTVSGTNTIYFKIVKSPAAQMQIDLQEPLVIDSAWLNDVPVSFFRDGNAWFIELPKRKMPKSLPSNQYKSGPLQQLKLVYHGVPKPALNAPWDGGVVWKKDDKGNPWINVACQGLGASVWWPCKDHQSDEPDSTQISITAPDTLMNISNGRLRATSASVNGFKTWTWFVSKPINIYNITMNIGKYAHFSDTLMGENGKLDLDYYVMEYNLEKAKKQFEVVKPMLRAFEHWFGPYPFYEDGYKLVESHHLGMEHQSAVAYGNKFQNGYRGRDLSGSGWGLKWDFIIVHETGHEWFGNNISTKDVADMWVHEGFTNYSETLFTDYVYGTDAGNAYSQGIRRNIRNDKPIIGKYNVNNEGSGDMYYKASNMIHMIRQIIGDKSTFRLLLRDMNEKYRYKTVTGTEIEDFISKRTGFNLSKVFDQYLRTTQIPTLEYYLETTSGMQTLYYRWTNCIKGFNMPVSLPGNSNGKYGLMLATEEWQRMRTNFKEGEDLEKLMDKNFYVNYKKVK
;
A
#
# COMPACT_ATOMS: atom_id res chain seq x y z
N LEU A 1 65.52 -23.70 2.06
CA LEU A 1 64.97 -22.34 2.16
C LEU A 1 64.32 -21.97 0.83
N PHE A 2 63.00 -22.14 0.75
CA PHE A 2 62.16 -21.62 -0.36
C PHE A 2 61.40 -20.42 0.16
N PRO A 3 61.31 -19.30 -0.58
CA PRO A 3 60.49 -18.17 -0.19
C PRO A 3 59.01 -18.42 -0.58
N VAL A 4 58.11 -18.27 0.39
CA VAL A 4 56.66 -18.25 0.17
C VAL A 4 56.31 -16.84 -0.28
N CYS A 5 55.90 -16.70 -1.56
CA CYS A 5 55.28 -15.47 -2.07
C CYS A 5 53.80 -15.46 -1.68
N LEU A 6 53.42 -14.57 -0.76
CA LEU A 6 52.03 -14.22 -0.50
C LEU A 6 51.51 -13.33 -1.64
N PHE A 7 50.62 -13.86 -2.47
CA PHE A 7 49.82 -13.07 -3.40
C PHE A 7 48.61 -12.51 -2.66
N LEU A 8 48.62 -11.20 -2.38
CA LEU A 8 47.44 -10.44 -1.99
C LEU A 8 46.51 -10.27 -3.20
N PHE A 9 45.44 -11.02 -3.27
CA PHE A 9 44.35 -10.76 -4.20
C PHE A 9 43.54 -9.57 -3.69
N ALA A 10 43.77 -8.38 -4.26
CA ALA A 10 42.85 -7.26 -4.14
C ALA A 10 41.59 -7.59 -5.00
N VAL A 11 40.49 -7.99 -4.36
CA VAL A 11 39.21 -8.11 -5.02
C VAL A 11 38.67 -6.70 -5.24
N THR A 12 38.97 -6.11 -6.40
CA THR A 12 38.24 -4.95 -6.89
C THR A 12 36.87 -5.42 -7.30
N GLN A 13 35.85 -5.13 -6.47
CA GLN A 13 34.46 -5.21 -6.90
C GLN A 13 34.27 -4.15 -8.01
N ALA A 14 34.35 -4.59 -9.25
CA ALA A 14 33.89 -3.79 -10.37
C ALA A 14 32.37 -3.65 -10.23
N GLN A 15 31.90 -2.46 -9.80
CA GLN A 15 30.52 -2.08 -9.92
C GLN A 15 30.18 -2.12 -11.41
N LEU A 16 29.38 -3.12 -11.81
CA LEU A 16 28.76 -3.12 -13.12
C LEU A 16 27.96 -1.82 -13.24
N PRO A 17 28.11 -1.06 -14.33
CA PRO A 17 27.34 0.17 -14.51
C PRO A 17 25.85 -0.19 -14.45
N GLU A 18 25.12 0.46 -13.55
CA GLU A 18 23.65 0.34 -13.49
C GLU A 18 23.11 0.57 -14.91
N LYS A 19 22.46 -0.46 -15.47
CA LYS A 19 21.72 -0.28 -16.72
C LYS A 19 20.64 0.74 -16.44
N LYS A 20 20.81 1.98 -16.90
CA LYS A 20 19.79 3.02 -16.82
C LYS A 20 18.50 2.43 -17.39
N GLN A 21 17.52 2.20 -16.54
CA GLN A 21 16.20 1.75 -16.96
C GLN A 21 15.64 2.76 -17.96
N ARG A 22 15.38 2.31 -19.19
CA ARG A 22 14.77 3.14 -20.23
C ARG A 22 13.28 2.95 -20.19
N PHE A 23 12.56 4.03 -19.98
CA PHE A 23 11.10 4.06 -20.06
C PHE A 23 10.67 4.37 -21.48
N THR A 24 9.59 3.73 -21.90
CA THR A 24 9.01 3.82 -23.23
C THR A 24 7.82 4.78 -23.25
N ARG A 25 7.26 5.02 -24.44
CA ARG A 25 5.98 5.72 -24.57
C ARG A 25 4.85 4.98 -23.83
N GLN A 26 4.83 3.65 -23.86
CA GLN A 26 3.82 2.85 -23.16
C GLN A 26 3.89 3.01 -21.64
N ASP A 27 5.09 3.09 -21.06
CA ASP A 27 5.26 3.39 -19.63
C ASP A 27 4.70 4.77 -19.28
N THR A 28 4.88 5.76 -20.16
CA THR A 28 4.31 7.10 -19.98
C THR A 28 2.80 7.10 -20.11
N LEU A 29 2.23 6.41 -21.10
CA LEU A 29 0.78 6.26 -21.27
C LEU A 29 0.16 5.56 -20.05
N ARG A 30 0.84 4.58 -19.48
CA ARG A 30 0.36 3.86 -18.31
C ARG A 30 0.46 4.70 -17.03
N GLY A 31 1.62 5.35 -16.79
CA GLY A 31 1.98 5.94 -15.49
C GLY A 31 1.79 7.44 -15.39
N SER A 32 1.26 8.14 -16.40
CA SER A 32 1.07 9.60 -16.32
C SER A 32 -0.38 10.04 -16.51
N ILE A 33 -0.68 11.23 -15.99
CA ILE A 33 -1.92 11.93 -16.33
C ILE A 33 -1.70 12.65 -17.65
N THR A 34 -2.01 11.95 -18.75
CA THR A 34 -1.93 12.49 -20.11
C THR A 34 -2.93 13.63 -20.34
N PRO A 35 -2.77 14.44 -21.40
CA PRO A 35 -3.77 15.42 -21.79
C PRO A 35 -5.17 14.81 -21.99
N GLU A 36 -5.24 13.53 -22.40
CA GLU A 36 -6.47 12.80 -22.67
C GLU A 36 -7.13 12.24 -21.40
N ARG A 37 -6.41 12.24 -20.25
CA ARG A 37 -6.92 11.84 -18.93
C ARG A 37 -7.24 13.01 -18.01
N VAL A 38 -6.53 14.13 -18.10
CA VAL A 38 -6.53 15.21 -17.11
C VAL A 38 -7.82 16.01 -17.03
N TRP A 39 -8.67 15.97 -18.07
CA TRP A 39 -9.82 16.84 -18.23
C TRP A 39 -11.14 16.26 -17.70
N TRP A 40 -11.15 14.99 -17.31
CA TRP A 40 -12.33 14.31 -16.78
C TRP A 40 -12.01 13.58 -15.48
N ASP A 41 -13.03 13.45 -14.63
CA ASP A 41 -13.00 12.90 -13.29
C ASP A 41 -14.05 11.81 -13.19
N VAL A 42 -13.67 10.62 -12.74
CA VAL A 42 -14.59 9.49 -12.63
C VAL A 42 -15.46 9.64 -11.40
N VAL A 43 -16.78 9.54 -11.58
CA VAL A 43 -17.75 9.58 -10.49
C VAL A 43 -18.19 8.16 -10.11
N MET A 44 -18.46 7.31 -11.11
CA MET A 44 -18.92 5.95 -10.85
C MET A 44 -18.55 5.03 -12.01
N TYR A 45 -18.21 3.80 -11.67
CA TYR A 45 -18.22 2.67 -12.61
C TYR A 45 -19.45 1.80 -12.38
N ASP A 46 -20.14 1.41 -13.45
CA ASP A 46 -21.11 0.32 -13.49
C ASP A 46 -20.53 -0.81 -14.34
N LEU A 47 -19.80 -1.71 -13.66
CA LEU A 47 -19.07 -2.82 -14.24
C LEU A 47 -19.94 -4.08 -14.23
N GLN A 48 -20.17 -4.64 -15.40
CA GLN A 48 -20.82 -5.93 -15.58
C GLN A 48 -19.86 -6.88 -16.26
N VAL A 49 -19.57 -8.03 -15.65
CA VAL A 49 -18.59 -8.98 -16.17
C VAL A 49 -19.10 -10.42 -16.06
N LYS A 50 -18.79 -11.20 -17.07
CA LYS A 50 -19.05 -12.64 -17.12
C LYS A 50 -17.75 -13.37 -17.49
N PRO A 51 -17.09 -14.04 -16.53
CA PRO A 51 -15.98 -14.92 -16.83
C PRO A 51 -16.45 -16.24 -17.45
N ASP A 52 -15.67 -16.75 -18.38
CA ASP A 52 -15.82 -18.08 -18.98
C ASP A 52 -14.72 -19.00 -18.43
N PHE A 53 -15.13 -19.99 -17.65
CA PHE A 53 -14.23 -20.93 -16.97
C PHE A 53 -13.63 -21.99 -17.90
N THR A 54 -14.22 -22.17 -19.10
CA THR A 54 -13.75 -23.15 -20.08
C THR A 54 -12.64 -22.56 -20.96
N ASN A 55 -12.87 -21.33 -21.42
CA ASN A 55 -11.98 -20.64 -22.34
C ASN A 55 -11.02 -19.66 -21.64
N PHE A 56 -11.14 -19.47 -20.33
CA PHE A 56 -10.37 -18.51 -19.51
C PHE A 56 -10.50 -17.07 -20.05
N THR A 57 -11.69 -16.71 -20.49
CA THR A 57 -11.98 -15.36 -21.02
C THR A 57 -12.90 -14.59 -20.09
N VAL A 58 -12.93 -13.29 -20.29
CA VAL A 58 -13.94 -12.39 -19.70
C VAL A 58 -14.65 -11.64 -20.82
N SER A 59 -15.93 -11.36 -20.60
CA SER A 59 -16.71 -10.45 -21.43
C SER A 59 -17.57 -9.58 -20.55
N GLY A 60 -17.89 -8.37 -20.98
CA GLY A 60 -18.70 -7.50 -20.17
C GLY A 60 -18.93 -6.13 -20.75
N THR A 61 -19.53 -5.30 -19.92
CA THR A 61 -19.71 -3.88 -20.17
C THR A 61 -19.20 -3.07 -18.98
N ASN A 62 -18.63 -1.90 -19.26
CA ASN A 62 -18.39 -0.90 -18.24
C ASN A 62 -19.01 0.42 -18.66
N THR A 63 -19.91 0.95 -17.82
CA THR A 63 -20.42 2.31 -18.00
C THR A 63 -19.71 3.23 -17.03
N ILE A 64 -18.94 4.17 -17.57
CA ILE A 64 -18.15 5.15 -16.82
C ILE A 64 -18.96 6.43 -16.74
N TYR A 65 -19.40 6.79 -15.53
CA TYR A 65 -20.01 8.08 -15.26
C TYR A 65 -18.91 9.07 -14.83
N PHE A 66 -18.82 10.20 -15.50
CA PHE A 66 -17.74 11.15 -15.26
C PHE A 66 -18.18 12.62 -15.37
N LYS A 67 -17.39 13.49 -14.75
CA LYS A 67 -17.53 14.95 -14.86
C LYS A 67 -16.40 15.53 -15.68
N ILE A 68 -16.67 16.59 -16.39
CA ILE A 68 -15.66 17.39 -17.09
C ILE A 68 -15.10 18.38 -16.08
N VAL A 69 -13.78 18.29 -15.78
CA VAL A 69 -13.10 19.12 -14.77
C VAL A 69 -12.12 20.13 -15.37
N LYS A 70 -11.83 20.00 -16.67
CA LYS A 70 -11.04 20.94 -17.46
C LYS A 70 -11.55 20.94 -18.89
N SER A 71 -11.04 21.85 -19.74
CA SER A 71 -11.36 21.83 -21.17
C SER A 71 -11.00 20.46 -21.77
N PRO A 72 -11.96 19.79 -22.44
CA PRO A 72 -11.71 18.48 -23.03
C PRO A 72 -10.62 18.50 -24.10
N ALA A 73 -9.80 17.45 -24.14
CA ALA A 73 -8.96 17.14 -25.28
C ALA A 73 -9.80 16.67 -26.48
N ALA A 74 -9.19 16.44 -27.63
CA ALA A 74 -9.88 15.85 -28.77
C ALA A 74 -10.26 14.38 -28.55
N GLN A 75 -9.60 13.73 -27.61
CA GLN A 75 -9.73 12.31 -27.30
C GLN A 75 -9.81 12.09 -25.80
N MET A 76 -10.37 10.94 -25.41
CA MET A 76 -10.41 10.43 -24.05
C MET A 76 -9.61 9.13 -23.98
N GLN A 77 -8.62 9.05 -23.09
CA GLN A 77 -7.84 7.85 -22.90
C GLN A 77 -8.55 6.91 -21.91
N ILE A 78 -8.73 5.67 -22.33
CA ILE A 78 -9.15 4.51 -21.53
C ILE A 78 -8.03 3.47 -21.60
N ASP A 79 -7.88 2.69 -20.55
CA ASP A 79 -6.88 1.62 -20.50
C ASP A 79 -7.56 0.27 -20.49
N LEU A 80 -7.08 -0.62 -21.34
CA LEU A 80 -7.43 -2.03 -21.40
C LEU A 80 -6.27 -2.79 -22.01
N GLN A 81 -5.62 -3.64 -21.20
CA GLN A 81 -4.38 -4.29 -21.59
C GLN A 81 -4.61 -5.43 -22.58
N GLU A 82 -3.62 -5.62 -23.45
CA GLU A 82 -3.58 -6.76 -24.35
C GLU A 82 -3.61 -8.10 -23.58
N PRO A 83 -4.29 -9.12 -24.11
CA PRO A 83 -4.99 -9.18 -25.41
C PRO A 83 -6.50 -8.85 -25.36
N LEU A 84 -6.99 -8.21 -24.29
CA LEU A 84 -8.39 -7.75 -24.21
C LEU A 84 -8.68 -6.67 -25.28
N VAL A 85 -9.92 -6.62 -25.78
CA VAL A 85 -10.34 -5.69 -26.82
C VAL A 85 -11.63 -4.97 -26.43
N ILE A 86 -11.76 -3.71 -26.84
CA ILE A 86 -13.02 -2.96 -26.83
C ILE A 86 -13.73 -3.25 -28.15
N ASP A 87 -14.97 -3.73 -28.06
CA ASP A 87 -15.80 -4.05 -29.22
C ASP A 87 -16.57 -2.85 -29.74
N SER A 88 -17.04 -2.03 -28.80
CA SER A 88 -17.87 -0.85 -29.11
C SER A 88 -17.88 0.14 -27.96
N ALA A 89 -18.09 1.42 -28.33
CA ALA A 89 -18.12 2.53 -27.38
C ALA A 89 -19.27 3.49 -27.72
N TRP A 90 -19.95 3.99 -26.68
CA TRP A 90 -21.00 5.00 -26.78
C TRP A 90 -20.76 6.12 -25.76
N LEU A 91 -20.75 7.36 -26.25
CA LEU A 91 -20.71 8.54 -25.39
C LEU A 91 -22.10 9.17 -25.35
N ASN A 92 -22.74 9.18 -24.17
CA ASN A 92 -24.12 9.66 -23.98
C ASN A 92 -25.07 9.02 -25.01
N ASP A 93 -25.03 7.69 -25.11
CA ASP A 93 -25.81 6.84 -26.02
C ASP A 93 -25.57 7.07 -27.53
N VAL A 94 -24.55 7.85 -27.88
CA VAL A 94 -24.12 8.05 -29.26
C VAL A 94 -22.88 7.20 -29.54
N PRO A 95 -22.89 6.33 -30.58
CA PRO A 95 -21.71 5.58 -30.98
C PRO A 95 -20.54 6.52 -31.29
N VAL A 96 -19.35 6.14 -30.83
CA VAL A 96 -18.12 6.90 -31.06
C VAL A 96 -17.02 5.98 -31.60
N SER A 97 -16.14 6.53 -32.44
CA SER A 97 -14.95 5.84 -32.93
C SER A 97 -13.86 5.81 -31.86
N PHE A 98 -13.00 4.81 -31.96
CA PHE A 98 -11.86 4.62 -31.08
C PHE A 98 -10.75 3.86 -31.78
N PHE A 99 -9.53 4.00 -31.27
CA PHE A 99 -8.38 3.24 -31.73
C PHE A 99 -7.48 2.85 -30.55
N ARG A 100 -6.59 1.92 -30.80
CA ARG A 100 -5.68 1.37 -29.78
C ARG A 100 -4.23 1.83 -30.03
N ASP A 101 -3.50 2.14 -28.93
CA ASP A 101 -2.05 2.34 -28.91
C ASP A 101 -1.48 1.51 -27.73
N GLY A 102 -1.10 0.27 -27.99
CA GLY A 102 -0.68 -0.70 -26.97
C GLY A 102 -1.80 -1.00 -25.97
N ASN A 103 -1.59 -0.69 -24.71
CA ASN A 103 -2.57 -0.89 -23.63
C ASN A 103 -3.54 0.30 -23.44
N ALA A 104 -3.30 1.41 -24.14
CA ALA A 104 -4.19 2.57 -24.13
C ALA A 104 -5.15 2.55 -25.32
N TRP A 105 -6.37 3.00 -25.09
CA TRP A 105 -7.42 3.18 -26.08
C TRP A 105 -7.86 4.64 -26.09
N PHE A 106 -8.01 5.21 -27.26
CA PHE A 106 -8.39 6.60 -27.45
C PHE A 106 -9.77 6.68 -28.05
N ILE A 107 -10.73 7.20 -27.29
CA ILE A 107 -12.10 7.45 -27.72
C ILE A 107 -12.17 8.83 -28.37
N GLU A 108 -12.61 8.92 -29.62
CA GLU A 108 -12.72 10.19 -30.33
C GLU A 108 -13.97 10.96 -29.89
N LEU A 109 -13.78 12.21 -29.46
CA LEU A 109 -14.88 13.02 -28.98
C LEU A 109 -15.56 13.78 -30.14
N PRO A 110 -16.90 13.78 -30.20
CA PRO A 110 -17.63 14.49 -31.24
C PRO A 110 -17.38 16.01 -31.21
N LYS A 111 -16.91 16.59 -32.32
CA LYS A 111 -16.51 18.01 -32.42
C LYS A 111 -17.61 19.03 -32.04
N ARG A 112 -18.89 18.63 -31.96
CA ARG A 112 -20.03 19.54 -31.75
C ARG A 112 -20.78 19.41 -30.43
N LYS A 113 -20.48 18.42 -29.56
CA LYS A 113 -21.33 18.11 -28.38
C LYS A 113 -20.66 18.31 -27.02
N MET A 114 -19.37 18.62 -27.00
CA MET A 114 -18.71 18.94 -25.72
C MET A 114 -18.77 20.44 -25.48
N PRO A 115 -19.10 20.90 -24.28
CA PRO A 115 -19.13 22.33 -23.97
C PRO A 115 -17.75 22.95 -24.24
N LYS A 116 -17.69 23.89 -25.19
CA LYS A 116 -16.49 24.70 -25.41
C LYS A 116 -16.35 25.65 -24.22
N SER A 117 -15.42 25.37 -23.31
CA SER A 117 -15.04 26.24 -22.20
C SER A 117 -16.18 26.70 -21.29
N LEU A 118 -16.51 25.91 -20.27
CA LEU A 118 -17.14 26.45 -19.05
C LEU A 118 -16.07 27.21 -18.25
N PRO A 119 -16.41 28.31 -17.55
CA PRO A 119 -15.52 28.90 -16.55
C PRO A 119 -15.03 27.84 -15.55
N SER A 120 -13.79 27.92 -15.09
CA SER A 120 -13.16 26.90 -14.26
C SER A 120 -13.94 26.51 -12.98
N ASN A 121 -14.76 27.42 -12.47
CA ASN A 121 -15.66 27.21 -11.33
C ASN A 121 -16.95 26.43 -11.67
N GLN A 122 -17.29 26.28 -12.96
CA GLN A 122 -18.50 25.58 -13.42
C GLN A 122 -18.22 24.13 -13.86
N TYR A 123 -16.95 23.72 -14.02
CA TYR A 123 -16.63 22.35 -14.42
C TYR A 123 -17.06 21.32 -13.36
N LYS A 124 -16.92 21.64 -12.08
CA LYS A 124 -17.31 20.71 -10.99
C LYS A 124 -18.82 20.53 -10.84
N SER A 125 -19.62 21.45 -11.36
CA SER A 125 -21.09 21.43 -11.32
C SER A 125 -21.73 21.07 -12.67
N GLY A 126 -20.93 20.70 -13.67
CA GLY A 126 -21.41 20.29 -14.99
C GLY A 126 -22.25 19.00 -14.96
N PRO A 127 -23.07 18.76 -16.00
CA PRO A 127 -23.88 17.54 -16.08
C PRO A 127 -22.99 16.30 -16.13
N LEU A 128 -23.47 15.24 -15.47
CA LEU A 128 -22.84 13.93 -15.51
C LEU A 128 -22.86 13.41 -16.95
N GLN A 129 -21.72 12.93 -17.42
CA GLN A 129 -21.55 12.29 -18.73
C GLN A 129 -21.44 10.80 -18.52
N GLN A 130 -21.71 10.00 -19.56
CA GLN A 130 -21.50 8.56 -19.52
C GLN A 130 -20.74 8.08 -20.76
N LEU A 131 -19.77 7.20 -20.56
CA LEU A 131 -19.10 6.42 -21.60
C LEU A 131 -19.37 4.94 -21.35
N LYS A 132 -20.10 4.29 -22.24
CA LYS A 132 -20.36 2.84 -22.19
C LYS A 132 -19.38 2.12 -23.11
N LEU A 133 -18.73 1.10 -22.61
CA LEU A 133 -17.77 0.25 -23.32
C LEU A 133 -18.23 -1.20 -23.26
N VAL A 134 -18.22 -1.90 -24.40
CA VAL A 134 -18.35 -3.36 -24.46
C VAL A 134 -16.98 -3.94 -24.75
N TYR A 135 -16.61 -5.01 -24.05
CA TYR A 135 -15.28 -5.58 -24.17
C TYR A 135 -15.28 -7.11 -23.96
N HIS A 136 -14.27 -7.76 -24.50
CA HIS A 136 -14.02 -9.18 -24.24
C HIS A 136 -12.55 -9.55 -24.45
N GLY A 137 -12.21 -10.77 -24.12
CA GLY A 137 -10.93 -11.42 -24.45
C GLY A 137 -10.37 -12.25 -23.32
N VAL A 138 -9.12 -12.65 -23.46
CA VAL A 138 -8.35 -13.41 -22.46
C VAL A 138 -7.63 -12.42 -21.55
N PRO A 139 -8.01 -12.27 -20.29
CA PRO A 139 -7.25 -11.42 -19.38
C PRO A 139 -5.89 -12.04 -19.07
N LYS A 140 -4.89 -11.24 -18.74
CA LYS A 140 -3.59 -11.76 -18.33
C LYS A 140 -3.74 -12.70 -17.12
N PRO A 141 -3.28 -13.95 -17.21
CA PRO A 141 -3.28 -14.85 -16.06
C PRO A 141 -2.17 -14.48 -15.08
N ALA A 142 -2.48 -14.51 -13.79
CA ALA A 142 -1.48 -14.40 -12.75
C ALA A 142 -0.80 -15.77 -12.55
N LEU A 143 0.50 -15.85 -12.79
CA LEU A 143 1.30 -17.06 -12.62
C LEU A 143 1.85 -17.19 -11.21
N ASN A 144 2.18 -16.06 -10.60
CA ASN A 144 2.75 -15.94 -9.26
C ASN A 144 2.04 -14.85 -8.44
N ALA A 145 0.70 -14.95 -8.36
CA ALA A 145 -0.12 -13.97 -7.62
C ALA A 145 0.26 -13.90 -6.12
N PRO A 146 0.22 -12.71 -5.51
CA PRO A 146 -0.23 -11.44 -6.06
C PRO A 146 0.86 -10.66 -6.83
N TRP A 147 2.13 -11.08 -6.80
CA TRP A 147 3.32 -10.29 -7.20
C TRP A 147 3.40 -9.98 -8.70
N ASP A 148 2.87 -10.85 -9.57
CA ASP A 148 2.87 -10.61 -11.03
C ASP A 148 1.55 -10.02 -11.55
N GLY A 149 0.53 -10.03 -10.72
CA GLY A 149 -0.80 -9.53 -11.01
C GLY A 149 -1.53 -10.24 -12.16
N GLY A 150 -2.85 -10.10 -12.18
CA GLY A 150 -3.72 -10.67 -13.20
C GLY A 150 -4.89 -11.47 -12.62
N VAL A 151 -5.52 -12.30 -13.47
CA VAL A 151 -6.62 -13.19 -13.08
C VAL A 151 -6.06 -14.57 -12.70
N VAL A 152 -6.40 -15.03 -11.51
CA VAL A 152 -6.00 -16.35 -10.98
C VAL A 152 -7.08 -17.36 -11.36
N TRP A 153 -6.81 -18.20 -12.36
CA TRP A 153 -7.68 -19.29 -12.78
C TRP A 153 -7.19 -20.59 -12.15
N LYS A 154 -7.82 -21.00 -11.05
CA LYS A 154 -7.43 -22.21 -10.30
C LYS A 154 -8.64 -23.10 -10.03
N LYS A 155 -8.38 -24.23 -9.43
CA LYS A 155 -9.37 -25.11 -8.81
C LYS A 155 -9.03 -25.23 -7.33
N ASP A 156 -10.08 -25.37 -6.52
CA ASP A 156 -9.94 -25.68 -5.10
C ASP A 156 -9.51 -27.15 -4.88
N ASP A 157 -9.26 -27.54 -3.63
CA ASP A 157 -8.82 -28.89 -3.27
C ASP A 157 -9.86 -29.98 -3.60
N LYS A 158 -11.11 -29.60 -3.91
CA LYS A 158 -12.19 -30.50 -4.33
C LYS A 158 -12.42 -30.49 -5.85
N GLY A 159 -11.61 -29.72 -6.60
CA GLY A 159 -11.67 -29.62 -8.05
C GLY A 159 -12.70 -28.61 -8.58
N ASN A 160 -13.38 -27.83 -7.73
CA ASN A 160 -14.27 -26.78 -8.17
C ASN A 160 -13.48 -25.56 -8.71
N PRO A 161 -14.05 -24.79 -9.66
CA PRO A 161 -13.45 -23.53 -10.10
C PRO A 161 -13.23 -22.57 -8.93
N TRP A 162 -12.05 -21.95 -8.89
CA TRP A 162 -11.68 -20.93 -7.91
C TRP A 162 -10.93 -19.80 -8.61
N ILE A 163 -11.56 -18.63 -8.68
CA ILE A 163 -11.07 -17.47 -9.40
C ILE A 163 -10.90 -16.31 -8.45
N ASN A 164 -9.76 -15.65 -8.55
CA ASN A 164 -9.45 -14.41 -7.85
C ASN A 164 -8.77 -13.44 -8.83
N VAL A 165 -8.68 -12.17 -8.47
CA VAL A 165 -7.87 -11.18 -9.18
C VAL A 165 -6.90 -10.52 -8.22
N ALA A 166 -5.74 -10.09 -8.71
CA ALA A 166 -4.77 -9.27 -7.99
C ALA A 166 -4.14 -8.30 -8.99
N CYS A 167 -4.25 -7.00 -8.76
CA CYS A 167 -3.93 -5.99 -9.78
C CYS A 167 -3.01 -4.87 -9.30
N GLN A 168 -2.53 -4.87 -8.06
CA GLN A 168 -1.59 -3.85 -7.57
C GLN A 168 -0.36 -3.78 -8.50
N GLY A 169 0.09 -2.56 -8.81
CA GLY A 169 1.20 -2.32 -9.73
C GLY A 169 0.89 -2.59 -11.21
N LEU A 170 0.26 -3.73 -11.53
CA LEU A 170 -0.12 -4.08 -12.91
C LEU A 170 -1.28 -3.24 -13.43
N GLY A 171 -2.27 -2.96 -12.57
CA GLY A 171 -3.46 -2.16 -12.87
C GLY A 171 -4.71 -2.97 -13.18
N ALA A 172 -5.86 -2.36 -12.92
CA ALA A 172 -7.18 -2.95 -13.12
C ALA A 172 -7.50 -3.21 -14.59
N SER A 173 -6.89 -2.46 -15.50
CA SER A 173 -7.06 -2.60 -16.95
C SER A 173 -6.62 -3.97 -17.51
N VAL A 174 -6.02 -4.81 -16.67
CA VAL A 174 -5.68 -6.20 -17.01
C VAL A 174 -6.91 -7.09 -17.18
N TRP A 175 -8.11 -6.70 -16.67
CA TRP A 175 -9.32 -7.50 -16.79
C TRP A 175 -10.61 -6.72 -17.10
N TRP A 176 -10.60 -5.38 -17.03
CA TRP A 176 -11.72 -4.52 -17.43
C TRP A 176 -11.25 -3.12 -17.86
N PRO A 177 -11.97 -2.44 -18.79
CA PRO A 177 -11.57 -1.13 -19.29
C PRO A 177 -11.88 -0.03 -18.28
N CYS A 178 -10.89 0.81 -17.92
CA CYS A 178 -11.01 1.88 -16.94
C CYS A 178 -10.03 3.03 -17.19
N LYS A 179 -10.08 4.07 -16.37
CA LYS A 179 -9.03 5.09 -16.26
C LYS A 179 -7.99 4.57 -15.26
N ASP A 180 -7.02 3.80 -15.75
CA ASP A 180 -6.11 3.03 -14.90
C ASP A 180 -4.94 3.88 -14.39
N HIS A 181 -5.25 4.78 -13.45
CA HIS A 181 -4.27 5.64 -12.79
C HIS A 181 -4.71 5.96 -11.35
N GLN A 182 -3.83 5.75 -10.36
CA GLN A 182 -4.15 5.88 -8.92
C GLN A 182 -4.62 7.27 -8.49
N SER A 183 -4.35 8.32 -9.27
CA SER A 183 -4.77 9.68 -8.92
C SER A 183 -6.26 9.95 -9.03
N ASP A 184 -7.02 9.03 -9.62
CA ASP A 184 -8.46 9.19 -9.85
C ASP A 184 -9.21 7.95 -9.33
N GLU A 185 -9.91 8.14 -8.24
CA GLU A 185 -10.76 7.15 -7.60
C GLU A 185 -12.23 7.50 -7.85
N PRO A 186 -13.07 6.57 -8.34
CA PRO A 186 -14.50 6.80 -8.45
C PRO A 186 -15.11 7.05 -7.07
N ASP A 187 -16.07 7.96 -6.98
CA ASP A 187 -16.83 8.21 -5.73
C ASP A 187 -17.60 6.97 -5.26
N SER A 188 -17.97 6.08 -6.21
CA SER A 188 -18.69 4.82 -5.97
C SER A 188 -18.49 3.84 -7.12
N THR A 189 -18.78 2.55 -6.90
CA THR A 189 -18.69 1.53 -7.95
C THR A 189 -19.77 0.46 -7.77
N GLN A 190 -20.48 0.15 -8.85
CA GLN A 190 -21.33 -1.03 -8.94
C GLN A 190 -20.60 -2.14 -9.69
N ILE A 191 -20.61 -3.35 -9.13
CA ILE A 191 -19.90 -4.50 -9.67
C ILE A 191 -20.88 -5.65 -9.79
N SER A 192 -21.26 -6.00 -11.02
CA SER A 192 -22.20 -7.08 -11.31
C SER A 192 -21.46 -8.23 -12.00
N ILE A 193 -21.36 -9.37 -11.32
CA ILE A 193 -20.63 -10.53 -11.80
C ILE A 193 -21.57 -11.69 -12.04
N THR A 194 -21.59 -12.20 -13.26
CA THR A 194 -22.39 -13.36 -13.66
C THR A 194 -21.52 -14.62 -13.65
N ALA A 195 -21.88 -15.59 -12.80
CA ALA A 195 -21.17 -16.84 -12.63
C ALA A 195 -22.14 -18.03 -12.55
N PRO A 196 -21.67 -19.30 -12.67
CA PRO A 196 -22.50 -20.47 -12.41
C PRO A 196 -23.21 -20.38 -11.06
N ASP A 197 -24.50 -20.71 -11.01
CA ASP A 197 -25.35 -20.59 -9.81
C ASP A 197 -24.96 -21.56 -8.68
N THR A 198 -24.12 -22.54 -8.98
CA THR A 198 -23.52 -23.47 -8.01
C THR A 198 -22.31 -22.89 -7.28
N LEU A 199 -21.80 -21.74 -7.72
CA LEU A 199 -20.69 -21.01 -7.10
C LEU A 199 -21.20 -19.72 -6.46
N MET A 200 -20.42 -19.17 -5.55
CA MET A 200 -20.66 -17.85 -4.96
C MET A 200 -19.68 -16.85 -5.58
N ASN A 201 -20.14 -15.62 -5.78
CA ASN A 201 -19.26 -14.50 -6.10
C ASN A 201 -19.22 -13.50 -4.95
N ILE A 202 -18.02 -13.03 -4.62
CA ILE A 202 -17.77 -12.01 -3.61
C ILE A 202 -16.95 -10.87 -4.23
N SER A 203 -17.34 -9.62 -3.93
CA SER A 203 -16.62 -8.42 -4.35
C SER A 203 -16.61 -7.37 -3.24
N ASN A 204 -16.13 -6.17 -3.55
CA ASN A 204 -16.04 -5.02 -2.66
C ASN A 204 -17.43 -4.48 -2.27
N GLY A 205 -17.52 -3.77 -1.14
CA GLY A 205 -18.76 -3.12 -0.70
C GLY A 205 -19.83 -4.09 -0.22
N ARG A 206 -21.09 -3.75 -0.43
CA ARG A 206 -22.26 -4.53 0.02
C ARG A 206 -22.94 -5.24 -1.14
N LEU A 207 -23.36 -6.49 -0.91
CA LEU A 207 -24.25 -7.20 -1.83
C LEU A 207 -25.62 -6.51 -1.85
N ARG A 208 -26.05 -6.02 -3.00
CA ARG A 208 -27.32 -5.32 -3.20
C ARG A 208 -28.39 -6.21 -3.80
N ALA A 209 -28.01 -7.09 -4.71
CA ALA A 209 -28.94 -7.96 -5.38
C ALA A 209 -28.27 -9.27 -5.84
N THR A 210 -29.08 -10.30 -5.94
CA THR A 210 -28.75 -11.55 -6.63
C THR A 210 -29.91 -11.89 -7.56
N SER A 211 -29.61 -12.10 -8.85
CA SER A 211 -30.67 -12.46 -9.82
C SER A 211 -31.21 -13.87 -9.59
N ALA A 212 -32.38 -14.16 -10.16
CA ALA A 212 -32.80 -15.54 -10.33
C ALA A 212 -31.77 -16.30 -11.21
N SER A 213 -31.74 -17.63 -11.07
CA SER A 213 -30.92 -18.47 -11.96
C SER A 213 -31.55 -18.55 -13.35
N VAL A 214 -30.76 -18.27 -14.36
CA VAL A 214 -31.16 -18.39 -15.76
C VAL A 214 -30.08 -19.23 -16.47
N ASN A 215 -30.49 -20.34 -17.03
CA ASN A 215 -29.61 -21.30 -17.72
C ASN A 215 -28.36 -21.72 -16.88
N GLY A 216 -28.55 -21.89 -15.55
CA GLY A 216 -27.48 -22.28 -14.62
C GLY A 216 -26.53 -21.16 -14.21
N PHE A 217 -26.87 -19.91 -14.50
CA PHE A 217 -26.07 -18.73 -14.10
C PHE A 217 -26.89 -17.76 -13.23
N LYS A 218 -26.20 -17.07 -12.34
CA LYS A 218 -26.71 -15.96 -11.53
C LYS A 218 -25.80 -14.76 -11.64
N THR A 219 -26.35 -13.57 -11.39
CA THR A 219 -25.59 -12.33 -11.28
C THR A 219 -25.66 -11.83 -9.85
N TRP A 220 -24.50 -11.55 -9.25
CA TRP A 220 -24.36 -10.89 -7.96
C TRP A 220 -23.98 -9.45 -8.21
N THR A 221 -24.76 -8.51 -7.68
CA THR A 221 -24.52 -7.06 -7.79
C THR A 221 -24.08 -6.52 -6.45
N TRP A 222 -22.83 -6.08 -6.40
CA TRP A 222 -22.17 -5.44 -5.27
C TRP A 222 -22.12 -3.93 -5.49
N PHE A 223 -22.08 -3.18 -4.41
CA PHE A 223 -21.98 -1.72 -4.47
C PHE A 223 -21.01 -1.20 -3.42
N VAL A 224 -20.03 -0.42 -3.86
CA VAL A 224 -19.06 0.32 -3.04
C VAL A 224 -19.54 1.74 -2.95
N SER A 225 -19.76 2.23 -1.72
CA SER A 225 -20.35 3.55 -1.45
C SER A 225 -19.35 4.65 -1.18
N LYS A 226 -18.06 4.32 -1.10
CA LYS A 226 -16.95 5.24 -0.83
C LYS A 226 -15.94 5.21 -1.96
N PRO A 227 -15.11 6.25 -2.11
CA PRO A 227 -14.02 6.22 -3.08
C PRO A 227 -13.17 4.96 -2.95
N ILE A 228 -12.79 4.40 -4.10
CA ILE A 228 -12.03 3.16 -4.17
C ILE A 228 -10.93 3.25 -5.23
N ASN A 229 -9.69 2.91 -4.84
CA ASN A 229 -8.64 2.73 -5.83
C ASN A 229 -9.01 1.58 -6.76
N ILE A 230 -8.93 1.81 -8.07
CA ILE A 230 -9.45 0.88 -9.08
C ILE A 230 -8.75 -0.49 -9.07
N TYR A 231 -7.47 -0.58 -8.67
CA TYR A 231 -6.80 -1.88 -8.56
C TYR A 231 -7.38 -2.76 -7.44
N ASN A 232 -8.10 -2.17 -6.50
CA ASN A 232 -8.79 -2.86 -5.41
C ASN A 232 -10.12 -3.50 -5.80
N ILE A 233 -10.69 -3.12 -6.96
CA ILE A 233 -11.91 -3.74 -7.44
C ILE A 233 -11.63 -5.20 -7.77
N THR A 234 -12.34 -6.11 -7.07
CA THR A 234 -12.01 -7.54 -7.07
C THR A 234 -13.16 -8.43 -7.49
N MET A 235 -12.81 -9.60 -8.00
CA MET A 235 -13.72 -10.69 -8.33
C MET A 235 -13.21 -11.97 -7.67
N ASN A 236 -14.03 -12.56 -6.78
CA ASN A 236 -13.72 -13.83 -6.12
C ASN A 236 -14.87 -14.79 -6.37
N ILE A 237 -14.63 -15.89 -7.07
CA ILE A 237 -15.65 -16.88 -7.42
C ILE A 237 -15.18 -18.26 -6.98
N GLY A 238 -16.03 -18.99 -6.26
CA GLY A 238 -15.70 -20.32 -5.75
C GLY A 238 -16.80 -20.95 -4.92
N LYS A 239 -16.55 -22.15 -4.39
CA LYS A 239 -17.40 -22.85 -3.43
C LYS A 239 -17.16 -22.33 -2.02
N TYR A 240 -17.61 -21.09 -1.78
CA TYR A 240 -17.44 -20.43 -0.48
C TYR A 240 -18.54 -20.83 0.51
N ALA A 241 -18.15 -21.01 1.78
CA ALA A 241 -19.01 -20.90 2.93
C ALA A 241 -18.93 -19.47 3.49
N HIS A 242 -19.99 -18.98 4.08
CA HIS A 242 -20.10 -17.67 4.69
C HIS A 242 -20.42 -17.77 6.16
N PHE A 243 -19.77 -16.98 6.99
CA PHE A 243 -20.17 -16.69 8.35
C PHE A 243 -19.91 -15.21 8.67
N SER A 244 -20.64 -14.68 9.64
CA SER A 244 -20.58 -13.26 9.97
C SER A 244 -20.41 -13.04 11.46
N ASP A 245 -19.93 -11.85 11.81
CA ASP A 245 -19.81 -11.35 13.17
C ASP A 245 -20.03 -9.83 13.15
N THR A 246 -19.93 -9.18 14.30
CA THR A 246 -20.05 -7.73 14.43
C THR A 246 -19.06 -7.19 15.43
N LEU A 247 -18.62 -5.94 15.21
CA LEU A 247 -17.80 -5.18 16.14
C LEU A 247 -18.51 -3.87 16.47
N MET A 248 -18.63 -3.55 17.75
CA MET A 248 -18.92 -2.17 18.16
C MET A 248 -17.60 -1.41 18.18
N GLY A 249 -17.38 -0.64 17.11
CA GLY A 249 -16.22 0.21 16.94
C GLY A 249 -16.51 1.67 17.23
N GLU A 250 -15.63 2.59 16.83
CA GLU A 250 -15.73 4.01 17.15
C GLU A 250 -16.94 4.70 16.49
N ASN A 251 -17.33 4.28 15.28
CA ASN A 251 -18.49 4.82 14.56
C ASN A 251 -19.75 3.92 14.65
N GLY A 252 -19.84 3.10 15.69
CA GLY A 252 -20.98 2.23 15.92
C GLY A 252 -20.76 0.79 15.48
N LYS A 253 -21.81 0.14 15.01
CA LYS A 253 -21.76 -1.27 14.60
C LYS A 253 -21.08 -1.43 13.24
N LEU A 254 -19.98 -2.19 13.20
CA LEU A 254 -19.34 -2.67 11.98
C LEU A 254 -19.72 -4.13 11.74
N ASP A 255 -20.23 -4.43 10.55
CA ASP A 255 -20.48 -5.80 10.13
C ASP A 255 -19.19 -6.44 9.61
N LEU A 256 -18.94 -7.67 10.03
CA LEU A 256 -17.77 -8.47 9.67
C LEU A 256 -18.26 -9.72 8.94
N ASP A 257 -17.90 -9.88 7.69
CA ASP A 257 -18.30 -11.00 6.86
C ASP A 257 -17.08 -11.81 6.42
N TYR A 258 -17.16 -13.11 6.52
CA TYR A 258 -16.06 -14.02 6.23
C TYR A 258 -16.48 -15.05 5.19
N TYR A 259 -15.71 -15.11 4.11
CA TYR A 259 -15.96 -16.04 3.00
C TYR A 259 -14.75 -16.95 2.83
N VAL A 260 -14.92 -18.24 3.02
CA VAL A 260 -13.84 -19.22 2.99
C VAL A 260 -14.29 -20.48 2.24
N MET A 261 -13.35 -21.27 1.74
CA MET A 261 -13.70 -22.56 1.15
C MET A 261 -14.43 -23.42 2.17
N GLU A 262 -15.51 -24.09 1.77
CA GLU A 262 -16.38 -24.85 2.68
C GLU A 262 -15.61 -25.78 3.63
N TYR A 263 -14.56 -26.42 3.15
CA TYR A 263 -13.72 -27.35 3.93
C TYR A 263 -12.76 -26.67 4.91
N ASN A 264 -12.64 -25.34 4.86
CA ASN A 264 -11.80 -24.55 5.75
C ASN A 264 -12.60 -23.80 6.83
N LEU A 265 -13.94 -23.93 6.86
CA LEU A 265 -14.82 -23.14 7.71
C LEU A 265 -14.42 -23.14 9.19
N GLU A 266 -14.14 -24.31 9.76
CA GLU A 266 -13.81 -24.42 11.19
C GLU A 266 -12.40 -23.88 11.51
N LYS A 267 -11.45 -24.02 10.57
CA LYS A 267 -10.12 -23.39 10.70
C LYS A 267 -10.23 -21.87 10.69
N ALA A 268 -11.07 -21.35 9.78
CA ALA A 268 -11.29 -19.92 9.60
C ALA A 268 -11.94 -19.30 10.84
N LYS A 269 -12.98 -19.91 11.42
CA LYS A 269 -13.62 -19.43 12.64
C LYS A 269 -12.60 -19.20 13.76
N LYS A 270 -11.66 -20.13 13.95
CA LYS A 270 -10.61 -20.04 14.96
C LYS A 270 -9.56 -18.95 14.59
N GLN A 271 -9.07 -18.97 13.35
CA GLN A 271 -7.99 -18.07 12.94
C GLN A 271 -8.44 -16.61 12.89
N PHE A 272 -9.70 -16.37 12.53
CA PHE A 272 -10.23 -15.00 12.37
C PHE A 272 -10.66 -14.36 13.70
N GLU A 273 -10.53 -15.04 14.83
CA GLU A 273 -10.68 -14.43 16.17
C GLU A 273 -9.77 -13.20 16.37
N VAL A 274 -8.65 -13.12 15.66
CA VAL A 274 -7.72 -11.98 15.70
C VAL A 274 -8.30 -10.70 15.11
N VAL A 275 -9.35 -10.77 14.27
CA VAL A 275 -9.91 -9.62 13.55
C VAL A 275 -10.43 -8.55 14.51
N LYS A 276 -11.21 -8.91 15.52
CA LYS A 276 -11.77 -7.92 16.46
C LYS A 276 -10.71 -7.18 17.27
N PRO A 277 -9.76 -7.85 17.95
CA PRO A 277 -8.69 -7.14 18.65
C PRO A 277 -7.80 -6.32 17.71
N MET A 278 -7.59 -6.76 16.48
CA MET A 278 -6.85 -6.00 15.47
C MET A 278 -7.58 -4.72 15.06
N LEU A 279 -8.87 -4.79 14.70
CA LEU A 279 -9.67 -3.61 14.35
C LEU A 279 -9.73 -2.61 15.51
N ARG A 280 -9.87 -3.08 16.77
CA ARG A 280 -9.80 -2.20 17.94
C ARG A 280 -8.44 -1.51 18.08
N ALA A 281 -7.34 -2.23 17.83
CA ALA A 281 -6.00 -1.64 17.83
C ALA A 281 -5.85 -0.58 16.74
N PHE A 282 -6.35 -0.87 15.54
CA PHE A 282 -6.24 0.07 14.41
C PHE A 282 -7.14 1.30 14.58
N GLU A 283 -8.38 1.15 15.07
CA GLU A 283 -9.21 2.29 15.42
C GLU A 283 -8.57 3.13 16.53
N HIS A 284 -7.96 2.50 17.54
CA HIS A 284 -7.22 3.24 18.56
C HIS A 284 -6.12 4.13 17.97
N TRP A 285 -5.30 3.56 17.06
CA TRP A 285 -4.16 4.26 16.50
C TRP A 285 -4.50 5.23 15.38
N PHE A 286 -5.43 4.86 14.49
CA PHE A 286 -5.65 5.53 13.21
C PHE A 286 -6.99 6.28 13.14
N GLY A 287 -7.90 6.03 14.07
CA GLY A 287 -9.29 6.48 14.01
C GLY A 287 -10.23 5.42 13.46
N PRO A 288 -11.54 5.74 13.37
CA PRO A 288 -12.55 4.76 13.02
C PRO A 288 -12.25 4.07 11.68
N TYR A 289 -12.66 2.80 11.57
CA TYR A 289 -12.59 2.06 10.30
C TYR A 289 -13.20 2.91 9.17
N PRO A 290 -12.51 3.10 8.02
CA PRO A 290 -12.95 4.10 7.04
C PRO A 290 -14.27 3.75 6.35
N PHE A 291 -14.57 2.46 6.17
CA PHE A 291 -15.62 1.96 5.27
C PHE A 291 -16.77 1.26 5.99
N TYR A 292 -17.27 1.85 7.09
CA TYR A 292 -18.38 1.27 7.88
C TYR A 292 -19.60 0.93 7.04
N GLU A 293 -19.94 1.79 6.07
CA GLU A 293 -21.11 1.60 5.20
C GLU A 293 -20.94 0.40 4.26
N ASP A 294 -19.71 0.10 3.87
CA ASP A 294 -19.36 -1.00 2.97
C ASP A 294 -19.06 -2.31 3.73
N GLY A 295 -18.87 -2.24 5.07
CA GLY A 295 -18.55 -3.36 5.93
C GLY A 295 -17.11 -3.86 5.74
N TYR A 296 -16.71 -4.80 6.57
CA TYR A 296 -15.40 -5.45 6.49
C TYR A 296 -15.57 -6.91 6.07
N LYS A 297 -14.79 -7.36 5.10
CA LYS A 297 -14.76 -8.76 4.67
C LYS A 297 -13.35 -9.32 4.64
N LEU A 298 -13.20 -10.60 5.08
CA LEU A 298 -12.07 -11.43 4.71
C LEU A 298 -12.56 -12.50 3.72
N VAL A 299 -11.87 -12.58 2.58
CA VAL A 299 -12.21 -13.51 1.51
C VAL A 299 -11.02 -14.42 1.25
N GLU A 300 -11.19 -15.72 1.49
CA GLU A 300 -10.13 -16.70 1.20
C GLU A 300 -9.79 -16.68 -0.28
N SER A 301 -8.49 -16.54 -0.58
CA SER A 301 -7.94 -16.47 -1.93
C SER A 301 -6.86 -17.53 -2.15
N HIS A 302 -6.63 -17.88 -3.41
CA HIS A 302 -5.55 -18.78 -3.77
C HIS A 302 -4.17 -18.14 -3.55
N HIS A 303 -4.08 -16.81 -3.70
CA HIS A 303 -2.86 -16.04 -3.43
C HIS A 303 -2.74 -15.65 -1.96
N LEU A 304 -1.56 -15.20 -1.54
CA LEU A 304 -1.21 -14.99 -0.14
C LEU A 304 -2.10 -13.96 0.59
N GLY A 305 -2.29 -12.82 0.00
CA GLY A 305 -3.08 -11.69 0.52
C GLY A 305 -3.13 -10.57 -0.51
N MET A 306 -4.05 -9.64 -0.32
CA MET A 306 -4.19 -8.42 -1.09
C MET A 306 -5.17 -7.49 -0.38
N GLU A 307 -4.88 -6.21 -0.39
CA GLU A 307 -5.59 -5.16 0.34
C GLU A 307 -6.90 -4.71 -0.32
N HIS A 308 -7.63 -5.58 -1.00
CA HIS A 308 -8.89 -5.21 -1.66
C HIS A 308 -9.86 -4.53 -0.69
N GLN A 309 -10.12 -3.23 -0.89
CA GLN A 309 -10.96 -2.41 -0.02
C GLN A 309 -12.26 -3.11 0.35
N SER A 310 -12.57 -3.21 1.63
CA SER A 310 -13.76 -3.87 2.19
C SER A 310 -13.96 -5.34 1.77
N ALA A 311 -12.96 -5.98 1.14
CA ALA A 311 -12.97 -7.37 0.69
C ALA A 311 -11.55 -7.97 0.71
N VAL A 312 -10.85 -7.80 1.82
CA VAL A 312 -9.45 -8.20 2.03
C VAL A 312 -9.24 -9.66 1.65
N ALA A 313 -8.28 -9.92 0.75
CA ALA A 313 -7.97 -11.28 0.32
C ALA A 313 -7.05 -11.97 1.34
N TYR A 314 -7.34 -13.23 1.63
CA TYR A 314 -6.66 -14.02 2.64
C TYR A 314 -6.20 -15.39 2.12
N GLY A 315 -4.90 -15.66 2.13
CA GLY A 315 -4.34 -16.95 1.70
C GLY A 315 -3.17 -17.44 2.58
N ASN A 316 -3.13 -17.06 3.86
CA ASN A 316 -2.07 -17.45 4.81
C ASN A 316 -2.24 -18.89 5.37
N LYS A 317 -3.14 -19.67 4.79
CA LYS A 317 -3.39 -21.09 5.17
C LYS A 317 -3.74 -21.29 6.65
N PHE A 318 -4.39 -20.30 7.27
CA PHE A 318 -4.80 -20.31 8.68
C PHE A 318 -3.64 -20.56 9.64
N GLN A 319 -2.53 -19.85 9.45
CA GLN A 319 -1.33 -19.94 10.25
C GLN A 319 -0.93 -18.57 10.80
N ASN A 320 -0.43 -18.52 12.02
CA ASN A 320 0.21 -17.33 12.56
C ASN A 320 1.57 -17.07 11.87
N GLY A 321 2.00 -15.80 11.90
CA GLY A 321 3.16 -15.34 11.16
C GLY A 321 2.94 -15.32 9.65
N TYR A 322 3.99 -15.07 8.89
CA TYR A 322 4.00 -15.10 7.44
C TYR A 322 4.18 -16.54 6.95
N ARG A 323 3.09 -17.24 6.66
CA ARG A 323 3.11 -18.70 6.36
C ARG A 323 3.90 -19.49 7.41
N GLY A 324 3.61 -19.24 8.69
CA GLY A 324 4.25 -19.93 9.82
C GLY A 324 5.65 -19.41 10.18
N ARG A 325 6.14 -18.33 9.56
CA ARG A 325 7.46 -17.74 9.85
C ARG A 325 7.35 -16.39 10.52
N ASP A 326 8.24 -16.11 11.46
CA ASP A 326 8.40 -14.79 12.06
C ASP A 326 9.36 -13.94 11.24
N LEU A 327 8.85 -12.93 10.56
CA LEU A 327 9.66 -12.01 9.78
C LEU A 327 10.56 -11.14 10.65
N SER A 328 10.18 -10.89 11.90
CA SER A 328 10.99 -10.12 12.85
C SER A 328 12.07 -10.96 13.54
N GLY A 329 11.85 -12.25 13.70
CA GLY A 329 12.71 -13.13 14.50
C GLY A 329 12.70 -12.81 15.99
N SER A 330 11.79 -11.94 16.46
CA SER A 330 11.63 -11.58 17.87
C SER A 330 10.74 -12.58 18.64
N GLY A 331 10.05 -13.48 17.94
CA GLY A 331 9.02 -14.36 18.48
C GLY A 331 7.62 -13.75 18.49
N TRP A 332 7.49 -12.42 18.42
CA TRP A 332 6.20 -11.75 18.46
C TRP A 332 5.38 -11.95 17.17
N GLY A 333 6.04 -12.01 16.01
CA GLY A 333 5.37 -12.24 14.73
C GLY A 333 4.68 -13.60 14.60
N LEU A 334 4.93 -14.56 15.48
CA LEU A 334 4.21 -15.85 15.54
C LEU A 334 2.97 -15.83 16.44
N LYS A 335 2.67 -14.71 17.10
CA LYS A 335 1.52 -14.61 18.00
C LYS A 335 0.21 -14.25 17.28
N TRP A 336 0.28 -13.83 16.03
CA TRP A 336 -0.84 -13.35 15.23
C TRP A 336 -0.66 -13.71 13.75
N ASP A 337 -1.75 -13.64 12.99
CA ASP A 337 -1.75 -13.88 11.54
C ASP A 337 -1.26 -12.63 10.79
N PHE A 338 -0.10 -12.76 10.13
CA PHE A 338 0.54 -11.65 9.43
C PHE A 338 -0.36 -11.05 8.35
N ILE A 339 -0.98 -11.89 7.52
CA ILE A 339 -1.79 -11.41 6.38
C ILE A 339 -3.03 -10.68 6.87
N ILE A 340 -3.72 -11.18 7.90
CA ILE A 340 -4.89 -10.48 8.45
C ILE A 340 -4.50 -9.09 8.94
N VAL A 341 -3.41 -8.98 9.69
CA VAL A 341 -2.97 -7.70 10.28
C VAL A 341 -2.45 -6.76 9.20
N HIS A 342 -1.60 -7.22 8.30
CA HIS A 342 -1.00 -6.40 7.24
C HIS A 342 -2.07 -5.90 6.26
N GLU A 343 -2.80 -6.80 5.62
CA GLU A 343 -3.78 -6.41 4.58
C GLU A 343 -4.93 -5.56 5.14
N THR A 344 -5.31 -5.75 6.40
CA THR A 344 -6.29 -4.87 7.04
C THR A 344 -5.73 -3.48 7.37
N GLY A 345 -4.42 -3.35 7.63
CA GLY A 345 -3.77 -2.06 7.82
C GLY A 345 -3.92 -1.14 6.61
N HIS A 346 -3.97 -1.72 5.44
CA HIS A 346 -4.20 -1.01 4.18
C HIS A 346 -5.56 -0.33 4.07
N GLU A 347 -6.58 -0.73 4.84
CA GLU A 347 -7.86 -0.03 4.87
C GLU A 347 -7.69 1.45 5.24
N TRP A 348 -6.69 1.79 6.09
CA TRP A 348 -6.31 3.16 6.43
C TRP A 348 -5.24 3.75 5.52
N PHE A 349 -4.28 2.91 5.02
CA PHE A 349 -3.13 3.36 4.22
C PHE A 349 -3.04 2.57 2.92
N GLY A 350 -3.52 3.15 1.84
CA GLY A 350 -3.70 2.50 0.54
C GLY A 350 -5.12 2.60 0.03
N ASN A 351 -6.11 2.41 0.93
CA ASN A 351 -7.53 2.50 0.60
C ASN A 351 -8.13 3.86 1.03
N ASN A 352 -8.04 4.23 2.33
CA ASN A 352 -8.52 5.53 2.80
C ASN A 352 -7.61 6.71 2.37
N ILE A 353 -6.29 6.49 2.45
CA ILE A 353 -5.27 7.43 1.97
C ILE A 353 -4.49 6.73 0.87
N SER A 354 -4.76 7.08 -0.38
CA SER A 354 -4.07 6.53 -1.55
C SER A 354 -3.02 7.49 -2.07
N THR A 355 -2.00 6.97 -2.77
CA THR A 355 -1.03 7.80 -3.47
C THR A 355 -1.46 8.09 -4.91
N LYS A 356 -1.10 9.29 -5.41
CA LYS A 356 -1.37 9.68 -6.80
C LYS A 356 -0.51 8.95 -7.82
N ASP A 357 0.63 8.43 -7.38
CA ASP A 357 1.61 7.74 -8.24
C ASP A 357 2.23 6.58 -7.48
N VAL A 358 2.45 5.46 -8.15
CA VAL A 358 3.08 4.27 -7.56
C VAL A 358 4.52 4.52 -7.06
N ALA A 359 5.17 5.60 -7.50
CA ALA A 359 6.46 6.01 -6.97
C ALA A 359 6.43 6.32 -5.46
N ASP A 360 5.26 6.68 -4.92
CA ASP A 360 5.03 7.01 -3.51
C ASP A 360 4.45 5.85 -2.69
N MET A 361 4.52 4.61 -3.16
CA MET A 361 3.93 3.44 -2.47
C MET A 361 4.43 3.23 -1.04
N TRP A 362 5.50 3.91 -0.62
CA TRP A 362 5.93 3.89 0.77
C TRP A 362 4.86 4.40 1.75
N VAL A 363 3.93 5.25 1.28
CA VAL A 363 2.79 5.72 2.09
C VAL A 363 1.81 4.57 2.35
N HIS A 364 1.57 3.71 1.36
CA HIS A 364 0.77 2.50 1.55
C HIS A 364 1.53 1.50 2.43
N GLU A 365 2.68 1.05 1.96
CA GLU A 365 3.40 -0.10 2.52
C GLU A 365 4.14 0.21 3.83
N GLY A 366 4.73 1.40 3.93
CA GLY A 366 5.48 1.80 5.12
C GLY A 366 4.60 1.98 6.35
N PHE A 367 3.44 2.64 6.20
CA PHE A 367 2.48 2.79 7.30
C PHE A 367 1.76 1.48 7.60
N THR A 368 1.43 0.68 6.59
CA THR A 368 0.81 -0.63 6.79
C THR A 368 1.79 -1.60 7.47
N ASN A 369 3.05 -1.67 7.03
CA ASN A 369 4.04 -2.47 7.75
C ASN A 369 4.25 -1.95 9.20
N TYR A 370 4.13 -0.63 9.42
CA TYR A 370 4.18 -0.09 10.78
C TYR A 370 2.93 -0.41 11.62
N SER A 371 1.79 -0.66 10.98
CA SER A 371 0.57 -1.10 11.68
C SER A 371 0.77 -2.44 12.41
N GLU A 372 1.61 -3.32 11.89
CA GLU A 372 2.03 -4.58 12.53
C GLU A 372 2.73 -4.33 13.88
N THR A 373 3.65 -3.34 13.89
CA THR A 373 4.32 -2.87 15.11
C THR A 373 3.33 -2.28 16.10
N LEU A 374 2.39 -1.46 15.63
CA LEU A 374 1.38 -0.81 16.46
C LEU A 374 0.34 -1.79 17.00
N PHE A 375 -0.04 -2.80 16.23
CA PHE A 375 -0.86 -3.91 16.70
C PHE A 375 -0.14 -4.69 17.82
N THR A 376 1.14 -5.01 17.60
CA THR A 376 1.98 -5.72 18.58
C THR A 376 2.13 -4.90 19.87
N ASP A 377 2.37 -3.58 19.75
CA ASP A 377 2.41 -2.64 20.89
C ASP A 377 1.08 -2.61 21.65
N TYR A 378 -0.04 -2.55 20.94
CA TYR A 378 -1.37 -2.45 21.54
C TYR A 378 -1.75 -3.71 22.35
N VAL A 379 -1.45 -4.89 21.79
CA VAL A 379 -1.87 -6.18 22.38
C VAL A 379 -0.87 -6.71 23.39
N TYR A 380 0.43 -6.52 23.16
CA TYR A 380 1.50 -7.16 23.93
C TYR A 380 2.42 -6.18 24.66
N GLY A 381 2.20 -4.88 24.49
CA GLY A 381 2.97 -3.82 25.15
C GLY A 381 4.09 -3.23 24.29
N THR A 382 4.57 -2.06 24.73
CA THR A 382 5.52 -1.24 23.95
C THR A 382 6.84 -1.95 23.68
N ASP A 383 7.35 -2.74 24.62
CA ASP A 383 8.60 -3.49 24.43
C ASP A 383 8.47 -4.56 23.35
N ALA A 384 7.30 -5.21 23.26
CA ALA A 384 7.00 -6.17 22.21
C ALA A 384 6.95 -5.49 20.83
N GLY A 385 6.27 -4.33 20.72
CA GLY A 385 6.24 -3.54 19.51
C GLY A 385 7.64 -3.06 19.07
N ASN A 386 8.44 -2.56 20.00
CA ASN A 386 9.84 -2.16 19.74
C ASN A 386 10.69 -3.33 19.25
N ALA A 387 10.59 -4.49 19.91
CA ALA A 387 11.33 -5.69 19.52
C ALA A 387 10.92 -6.18 18.11
N TYR A 388 9.63 -6.11 17.77
CA TYR A 388 9.13 -6.44 16.43
C TYR A 388 9.70 -5.47 15.38
N SER A 389 9.60 -4.15 15.61
CA SER A 389 10.13 -3.12 14.70
C SER A 389 11.63 -3.25 14.48
N GLN A 390 12.41 -3.49 15.56
CA GLN A 390 13.86 -3.72 15.45
C GLN A 390 14.17 -5.01 14.67
N GLY A 391 13.41 -6.06 14.90
CA GLY A 391 13.61 -7.37 14.30
C GLY A 391 13.38 -7.39 12.78
N ILE A 392 12.38 -6.69 12.27
CA ILE A 392 12.08 -6.64 10.82
C ILE A 392 13.18 -5.95 10.01
N ARG A 393 14.10 -5.21 10.61
CA ARG A 393 15.27 -4.59 9.95
C ARG A 393 16.12 -5.58 9.18
N ARG A 394 16.13 -6.86 9.59
CA ARG A 394 16.85 -7.94 8.89
C ARG A 394 16.43 -8.12 7.43
N ASN A 395 15.25 -7.63 7.07
CA ASN A 395 14.68 -7.74 5.72
C ASN A 395 15.01 -6.51 4.85
N ILE A 396 15.60 -5.44 5.40
CA ILE A 396 16.00 -4.23 4.67
C ILE A 396 17.19 -4.56 3.77
N ARG A 397 17.11 -4.18 2.51
CA ARG A 397 18.12 -4.48 1.48
C ARG A 397 19.04 -3.32 1.17
N ASN A 398 18.55 -2.09 1.26
CA ASN A 398 19.23 -0.87 0.81
C ASN A 398 19.80 -1.00 -0.62
N ASP A 399 19.04 -1.62 -1.52
CA ASP A 399 19.44 -1.91 -2.90
C ASP A 399 19.32 -0.69 -3.83
N LYS A 400 18.27 0.10 -3.66
CA LYS A 400 17.98 1.33 -4.41
C LYS A 400 17.06 2.24 -3.58
N PRO A 401 16.86 3.51 -3.98
CA PRO A 401 15.91 4.41 -3.33
C PRO A 401 14.50 3.82 -3.24
N ILE A 402 13.79 4.16 -2.16
CA ILE A 402 12.39 3.75 -1.94
C ILE A 402 11.46 4.46 -2.92
N ILE A 403 11.69 5.76 -3.15
CA ILE A 403 10.89 6.52 -4.12
C ILE A 403 11.23 6.04 -5.53
N GLY A 404 10.19 5.66 -6.25
CA GLY A 404 10.29 5.25 -7.66
C GLY A 404 10.40 6.44 -8.62
N LYS A 405 10.20 6.16 -9.90
CA LYS A 405 10.17 7.21 -10.91
C LYS A 405 8.74 7.59 -11.24
N TYR A 406 8.38 8.84 -11.01
CA TYR A 406 7.06 9.37 -11.28
C TYR A 406 6.69 9.35 -12.76
N ASN A 407 5.39 9.26 -13.03
CA ASN A 407 4.76 9.34 -14.35
C ASN A 407 5.13 8.21 -15.35
N VAL A 408 5.60 7.08 -14.85
CA VAL A 408 5.97 5.92 -15.68
C VAL A 408 5.61 4.57 -15.03
N ASN A 409 4.69 4.58 -14.08
CA ASN A 409 4.24 3.39 -13.34
C ASN A 409 5.42 2.56 -12.78
N ASN A 410 6.33 3.22 -12.07
CA ASN A 410 7.54 2.60 -11.56
C ASN A 410 7.65 2.75 -10.05
N GLU A 411 7.51 1.65 -9.34
CA GLU A 411 7.81 1.55 -7.91
C GLU A 411 9.32 1.61 -7.66
N GLY A 412 9.70 2.10 -6.48
CA GLY A 412 11.08 2.08 -6.03
C GLY A 412 11.51 0.73 -5.45
N SER A 413 12.32 0.78 -4.39
CA SER A 413 12.76 -0.41 -3.67
C SER A 413 11.63 -1.06 -2.87
N GLY A 414 11.68 -2.40 -2.76
CA GLY A 414 10.88 -3.15 -1.78
C GLY A 414 11.18 -2.76 -0.31
N ASP A 415 12.17 -1.92 -0.06
CA ASP A 415 12.40 -1.29 1.24
C ASP A 415 11.31 -0.29 1.64
N MET A 416 10.34 -0.04 0.75
CA MET A 416 9.10 0.68 1.06
C MET A 416 8.30 0.06 2.22
N TYR A 417 8.47 -1.24 2.48
CA TYR A 417 7.95 -1.94 3.66
C TYR A 417 8.80 -1.67 4.90
N TYR A 418 9.90 -2.37 5.06
CA TYR A 418 10.66 -2.47 6.31
C TYR A 418 11.46 -1.21 6.66
N LYS A 419 12.10 -0.58 5.67
CA LYS A 419 12.90 0.63 5.92
C LYS A 419 12.01 1.84 6.15
N ALA A 420 10.93 2.00 5.37
CA ALA A 420 9.97 3.08 5.59
C ALA A 420 9.25 2.92 6.94
N SER A 421 8.83 1.70 7.32
CA SER A 421 8.28 1.40 8.64
C SER A 421 9.24 1.76 9.78
N ASN A 422 10.54 1.45 9.64
CA ASN A 422 11.55 1.84 10.62
C ASN A 422 11.80 3.36 10.65
N MET A 423 11.69 4.04 9.53
CA MET A 423 11.72 5.52 9.50
C MET A 423 10.54 6.10 10.30
N ILE A 424 9.34 5.58 10.11
CA ILE A 424 8.15 5.99 10.89
C ILE A 424 8.35 5.69 12.38
N HIS A 425 8.97 4.55 12.72
CA HIS A 425 9.30 4.19 14.10
C HIS A 425 10.26 5.21 14.73
N MET A 426 11.29 5.65 14.02
CA MET A 426 12.20 6.71 14.50
C MET A 426 11.47 8.04 14.71
N ILE A 427 10.55 8.41 13.82
CA ILE A 427 9.73 9.63 13.98
C ILE A 427 8.90 9.53 15.28
N ARG A 428 8.35 8.35 15.60
CA ARG A 428 7.68 8.13 16.89
C ARG A 428 8.62 8.35 18.08
N GLN A 429 9.88 7.89 18.01
CA GLN A 429 10.87 8.10 19.07
C GLN A 429 11.26 9.59 19.18
N ILE A 430 11.37 10.29 18.06
CA ILE A 430 11.64 11.75 18.04
C ILE A 430 10.52 12.53 18.71
N ILE A 431 9.25 12.14 18.49
CA ILE A 431 8.10 12.74 19.17
C ILE A 431 8.13 12.44 20.69
N GLY A 432 8.57 11.23 21.07
CA GLY A 432 8.78 10.82 22.46
C GLY A 432 7.51 10.58 23.28
N ASP A 433 6.35 11.07 22.83
CA ASP A 433 5.05 10.86 23.49
C ASP A 433 4.10 10.01 22.63
N LYS A 434 3.67 8.88 23.21
CA LYS A 434 2.78 7.92 22.56
C LYS A 434 1.43 8.54 22.16
N SER A 435 0.89 9.41 23.00
CA SER A 435 -0.42 10.05 22.76
C SER A 435 -0.33 11.06 21.61
N THR A 436 0.74 11.86 21.56
CA THR A 436 1.01 12.80 20.47
C THR A 436 1.22 12.09 19.15
N PHE A 437 1.96 10.98 19.14
CA PHE A 437 2.14 10.18 17.93
C PHE A 437 0.81 9.56 17.45
N ARG A 438 -0.01 9.05 18.37
CA ARG A 438 -1.35 8.56 18.04
C ARG A 438 -2.23 9.65 17.42
N LEU A 439 -2.23 10.85 18.00
CA LEU A 439 -2.98 11.98 17.45
C LEU A 439 -2.49 12.38 16.06
N LEU A 440 -1.17 12.34 15.81
CA LEU A 440 -0.62 12.56 14.47
C LEU A 440 -1.24 11.62 13.44
N LEU A 441 -1.30 10.30 13.74
CA LEU A 441 -1.84 9.30 12.82
C LEU A 441 -3.35 9.48 12.60
N ARG A 442 -4.09 9.79 13.65
CA ARG A 442 -5.55 10.04 13.57
C ARG A 442 -5.87 11.30 12.76
N ASP A 443 -5.18 12.41 13.05
CA ASP A 443 -5.33 13.67 12.31
C ASP A 443 -4.99 13.52 10.83
N MET A 444 -4.00 12.66 10.49
CA MET A 444 -3.64 12.35 9.12
C MET A 444 -4.76 11.59 8.40
N ASN A 445 -5.32 10.55 9.04
CA ASN A 445 -6.42 9.78 8.49
C ASN A 445 -7.71 10.59 8.34
N GLU A 446 -7.98 11.53 9.22
CA GLU A 446 -9.11 12.44 9.10
C GLU A 446 -8.91 13.47 7.98
N LYS A 447 -7.74 14.12 7.94
CA LYS A 447 -7.42 15.16 6.96
C LYS A 447 -7.43 14.65 5.53
N TYR A 448 -6.87 13.46 5.32
CA TYR A 448 -6.73 12.85 4.00
C TYR A 448 -7.76 11.75 3.73
N ARG A 449 -8.83 11.71 4.49
CA ARG A 449 -9.90 10.72 4.35
C ARG A 449 -10.45 10.70 2.92
N TYR A 450 -10.41 9.53 2.28
CA TYR A 450 -10.86 9.29 0.90
C TYR A 450 -10.17 10.21 -0.12
N LYS A 451 -8.86 10.39 0.03
CA LYS A 451 -8.09 11.26 -0.87
C LYS A 451 -6.85 10.58 -1.40
N THR A 452 -6.54 10.95 -2.64
CA THR A 452 -5.24 10.66 -3.22
C THR A 452 -4.25 11.78 -2.86
N VAL A 453 -3.04 11.38 -2.41
CA VAL A 453 -1.98 12.27 -1.94
C VAL A 453 -0.67 12.02 -2.68
N THR A 454 0.27 12.96 -2.58
CA THR A 454 1.68 12.73 -2.91
C THR A 454 2.45 12.37 -1.64
N GLY A 455 3.57 11.66 -1.77
CA GLY A 455 4.47 11.40 -0.65
C GLY A 455 4.92 12.69 0.05
N THR A 456 5.20 13.75 -0.73
CA THR A 456 5.56 15.08 -0.19
C THR A 456 4.45 15.70 0.67
N GLU A 457 3.17 15.57 0.28
CA GLU A 457 2.05 16.05 1.12
C GLU A 457 2.03 15.37 2.50
N ILE A 458 2.41 14.09 2.58
CA ILE A 458 2.51 13.34 3.84
C ILE A 458 3.77 13.75 4.62
N GLU A 459 4.93 13.89 3.97
CA GLU A 459 6.19 14.35 4.59
C GLU A 459 6.01 15.74 5.25
N ASP A 460 5.38 16.67 4.53
CA ASP A 460 5.08 18.02 5.00
C ASP A 460 4.08 18.02 6.16
N PHE A 461 3.05 17.18 6.06
CA PHE A 461 2.06 17.06 7.14
C PHE A 461 2.72 16.57 8.44
N ILE A 462 3.55 15.54 8.37
CA ILE A 462 4.25 14.99 9.53
C ILE A 462 5.20 16.04 10.13
N SER A 463 6.03 16.69 9.29
CA SER A 463 6.94 17.75 9.75
C SER A 463 6.20 18.88 10.45
N LYS A 464 5.11 19.37 9.84
CA LYS A 464 4.29 20.45 10.42
C LYS A 464 3.61 20.04 11.73
N ARG A 465 3.06 18.82 11.78
CA ARG A 465 2.28 18.35 12.94
C ARG A 465 3.17 18.02 14.14
N THR A 466 4.41 17.59 13.89
CA THR A 466 5.41 17.31 14.94
C THR A 466 6.17 18.55 15.41
N GLY A 467 6.22 19.61 14.60
CA GLY A 467 7.06 20.79 14.86
C GLY A 467 8.55 20.57 14.55
N PHE A 468 8.95 19.38 14.07
CA PHE A 468 10.31 19.08 13.64
C PHE A 468 10.44 19.26 12.13
N ASN A 469 11.51 19.88 11.66
CA ASN A 469 11.87 19.83 10.25
C ASN A 469 12.50 18.46 9.92
N LEU A 470 11.68 17.53 9.42
CA LEU A 470 12.07 16.16 9.10
C LEU A 470 12.45 15.99 7.62
N SER A 471 12.54 17.06 6.83
CA SER A 471 12.81 16.96 5.38
C SER A 471 14.08 16.17 5.07
N LYS A 472 15.15 16.39 5.84
CA LYS A 472 16.40 15.65 5.67
C LYS A 472 16.33 14.19 6.13
N VAL A 473 15.43 13.87 7.05
CA VAL A 473 15.16 12.49 7.45
C VAL A 473 14.46 11.76 6.30
N PHE A 474 13.41 12.35 5.73
CA PHE A 474 12.74 11.79 4.55
C PHE A 474 13.68 11.66 3.35
N ASP A 475 14.46 12.70 3.02
CA ASP A 475 15.45 12.64 1.94
C ASP A 475 16.43 11.48 2.14
N GLN A 476 16.96 11.31 3.35
CA GLN A 476 17.93 10.26 3.67
C GLN A 476 17.36 8.86 3.50
N TYR A 477 16.20 8.59 4.11
CA TYR A 477 15.66 7.23 4.17
C TYR A 477 14.87 6.84 2.93
N LEU A 478 14.19 7.77 2.28
CA LEU A 478 13.36 7.48 1.11
C LEU A 478 14.12 7.59 -0.23
N ARG A 479 15.11 8.49 -0.31
CA ARG A 479 15.76 8.86 -1.59
C ARG A 479 17.21 8.39 -1.69
N THR A 480 17.75 7.75 -0.63
CA THR A 480 19.11 7.18 -0.64
C THR A 480 19.13 5.76 -0.07
N THR A 481 20.24 5.06 -0.32
CA THR A 481 20.52 3.74 0.26
C THR A 481 21.45 3.81 1.48
N GLN A 482 22.00 4.99 1.78
CA GLN A 482 22.94 5.19 2.89
C GLN A 482 22.21 5.16 4.23
N ILE A 483 22.77 4.45 5.19
CA ILE A 483 22.31 4.48 6.59
C ILE A 483 23.22 5.41 7.38
N PRO A 484 22.69 6.45 8.01
CA PRO A 484 23.48 7.39 8.79
C PRO A 484 24.28 6.69 9.88
N THR A 485 25.50 7.17 10.11
CA THR A 485 26.36 6.68 11.19
C THR A 485 26.54 7.78 12.22
N LEU A 486 26.18 7.51 13.46
CA LEU A 486 26.51 8.39 14.57
C LEU A 486 27.92 8.03 15.06
N GLU A 487 28.90 8.86 14.70
CA GLU A 487 30.24 8.80 15.30
C GLU A 487 30.21 9.43 16.67
N TYR A 488 30.86 8.81 17.65
CA TYR A 488 30.92 9.32 19.01
C TYR A 488 32.22 8.96 19.71
N TYR A 489 32.58 9.76 20.71
CA TYR A 489 33.62 9.44 21.69
C TYR A 489 33.34 10.11 23.02
N LEU A 490 33.94 9.58 24.09
CA LEU A 490 33.85 10.10 25.45
C LEU A 490 35.18 10.68 25.86
N GLU A 491 35.16 11.89 26.41
CA GLU A 491 36.37 12.55 26.97
C GLU A 491 36.12 12.84 28.46
N THR A 492 37.12 12.52 29.29
CA THR A 492 37.07 12.78 30.72
C THR A 492 38.11 13.84 31.06
N THR A 493 37.69 15.00 31.54
CA THR A 493 38.55 16.09 31.94
C THR A 493 38.18 16.52 33.36
N SER A 494 39.14 16.47 34.29
CA SER A 494 38.96 16.87 35.70
C SER A 494 37.76 16.16 36.35
N GLY A 495 37.56 14.88 36.06
CA GLY A 495 36.44 14.07 36.59
C GLY A 495 35.09 14.31 35.92
N MET A 496 34.98 15.22 34.97
CA MET A 496 33.78 15.46 34.18
C MET A 496 33.85 14.71 32.84
N GLN A 497 32.79 14.00 32.52
CA GLN A 497 32.66 13.28 31.25
C GLN A 497 31.86 14.11 30.24
N THR A 498 32.36 14.14 29.01
CA THR A 498 31.72 14.82 27.89
C THR A 498 31.61 13.85 26.73
N LEU A 499 30.39 13.58 26.26
CA LEU A 499 30.12 12.82 25.06
C LEU A 499 30.14 13.76 23.85
N TYR A 500 30.99 13.45 22.89
CA TYR A 500 31.04 14.11 21.58
C TYR A 500 30.37 13.19 20.57
N TYR A 501 29.57 13.78 19.66
CA TYR A 501 28.84 13.03 18.66
C TYR A 501 28.59 13.86 17.40
N ARG A 502 28.47 13.19 16.23
CA ARG A 502 28.10 13.79 14.94
C ARG A 502 27.53 12.76 13.99
N TRP A 503 26.81 13.24 12.97
CA TRP A 503 26.40 12.40 11.86
C TRP A 503 27.49 12.29 10.80
N THR A 504 27.68 11.09 10.26
CA THR A 504 28.50 10.77 9.07
C THR A 504 27.76 9.75 8.21
N ASN A 505 28.25 9.45 7.01
CA ASN A 505 27.59 8.56 6.04
C ASN A 505 26.12 8.96 5.79
N CYS A 506 25.88 10.24 5.63
CA CYS A 506 24.56 10.83 5.42
C CYS A 506 24.59 11.90 4.32
N ILE A 507 23.42 12.36 3.90
CA ILE A 507 23.31 13.47 2.94
C ILE A 507 23.73 14.78 3.60
N LYS A 508 24.15 15.74 2.79
CA LYS A 508 24.52 17.06 3.26
C LYS A 508 23.36 17.76 3.99
N GLY A 509 23.66 18.31 5.17
CA GLY A 509 22.69 19.00 6.01
C GLY A 509 21.79 18.05 6.81
N PHE A 510 22.13 16.77 6.93
CA PHE A 510 21.40 15.82 7.75
C PHE A 510 21.44 16.22 9.22
N ASN A 511 20.26 16.30 9.83
CA ASN A 511 20.09 16.87 11.17
C ASN A 511 19.06 16.10 12.02
N MET A 512 18.93 14.79 11.80
CA MET A 512 17.98 13.97 12.55
C MET A 512 18.26 14.03 14.05
N PRO A 513 17.27 14.37 14.89
CA PRO A 513 17.39 14.21 16.33
C PRO A 513 17.60 12.73 16.68
N VAL A 514 18.42 12.46 17.69
CA VAL A 514 18.70 11.09 18.15
C VAL A 514 18.58 11.01 19.67
N SER A 515 18.05 9.91 20.15
CA SER A 515 17.96 9.64 21.59
C SER A 515 19.30 9.09 22.07
N LEU A 516 19.96 9.81 22.96
CA LEU A 516 21.26 9.45 23.53
C LEU A 516 21.15 9.22 25.04
N PRO A 517 21.90 8.25 25.59
CA PRO A 517 21.93 8.00 27.02
C PRO A 517 22.61 9.18 27.75
N GLY A 518 21.92 9.77 28.73
CA GLY A 518 22.45 10.87 29.54
C GLY A 518 23.26 10.41 30.75
N ASN A 519 23.04 9.18 31.19
CA ASN A 519 23.73 8.55 32.35
C ASN A 519 23.54 7.03 32.34
N SER A 520 24.26 6.36 33.24
CA SER A 520 24.21 4.89 33.42
C SER A 520 22.86 4.33 33.87
N ASN A 521 21.89 5.18 34.25
CA ASN A 521 20.55 4.76 34.65
C ASN A 521 19.58 4.63 33.45
N GLY A 522 20.08 4.73 32.21
CA GLY A 522 19.29 4.53 30.98
C GLY A 522 18.27 5.64 30.68
N LYS A 523 18.38 6.82 31.30
CA LYS A 523 17.58 7.97 30.88
C LYS A 523 18.14 8.53 29.58
N TYR A 524 17.32 8.41 28.53
CA TYR A 524 17.62 8.97 27.23
C TYR A 524 17.15 10.44 27.15
N GLY A 525 17.94 11.26 26.48
CA GLY A 525 17.57 12.61 26.11
C GLY A 525 17.61 12.77 24.58
N LEU A 526 16.62 13.41 24.00
CA LEU A 526 16.61 13.73 22.57
C LEU A 526 17.61 14.86 22.31
N MET A 527 18.63 14.59 21.49
CA MET A 527 19.68 15.51 21.12
C MET A 527 19.63 15.81 19.64
N LEU A 528 19.84 17.07 19.29
CA LEU A 528 20.08 17.47 17.92
C LEU A 528 21.51 17.05 17.54
N ALA A 529 21.66 16.28 16.48
CA ALA A 529 22.93 15.89 15.91
C ALA A 529 23.04 16.43 14.48
N THR A 530 24.22 16.87 14.11
CA THR A 530 24.54 17.39 12.77
C THR A 530 25.83 16.73 12.25
N GLU A 531 26.29 17.08 11.06
CA GLU A 531 27.57 16.63 10.51
C GLU A 531 28.77 17.20 11.28
N GLU A 532 28.56 18.29 12.04
CA GLU A 532 29.57 18.90 12.90
C GLU A 532 29.53 18.26 14.30
N TRP A 533 30.72 18.23 14.96
CA TRP A 533 30.83 17.71 16.31
C TRP A 533 29.98 18.50 17.31
N GLN A 534 29.06 17.81 17.92
CA GLN A 534 28.24 18.29 19.05
C GLN A 534 28.78 17.68 20.35
N ARG A 535 28.42 18.24 21.48
CA ARG A 535 28.83 17.72 22.80
C ARG A 535 27.74 17.85 23.85
N MET A 536 27.71 16.88 24.75
CA MET A 536 26.85 16.91 25.94
C MET A 536 27.60 16.40 27.17
N ARG A 537 27.30 16.96 28.33
CA ARG A 537 27.81 16.42 29.61
C ARG A 537 27.10 15.12 29.95
N THR A 538 27.83 14.15 30.47
CA THR A 538 27.33 12.84 30.82
C THR A 538 27.91 12.37 32.15
N ASN A 539 27.28 11.36 32.77
CA ASN A 539 27.73 10.73 34.01
C ASN A 539 27.70 9.21 33.87
N PHE A 540 28.53 8.67 32.97
CA PHE A 540 28.66 7.21 32.82
C PHE A 540 29.59 6.65 33.91
N LYS A 541 29.39 5.39 34.26
CA LYS A 541 30.32 4.67 35.13
C LYS A 541 31.59 4.35 34.35
N GLU A 542 32.72 4.31 35.06
CA GLU A 542 33.98 3.91 34.47
C GLU A 542 33.87 2.45 33.96
N GLY A 543 34.33 2.23 32.70
CA GLY A 543 34.24 0.93 32.05
C GLY A 543 32.88 0.60 31.42
N GLU A 544 31.92 1.51 31.42
CA GLU A 544 30.60 1.29 30.82
C GLU A 544 30.69 1.26 29.28
N ASP A 545 30.07 0.22 28.70
CA ASP A 545 30.01 0.04 27.26
C ASP A 545 28.88 0.90 26.65
N LEU A 546 29.24 2.06 26.13
CA LEU A 546 28.31 3.02 25.55
C LEU A 546 27.50 2.43 24.38
N GLU A 547 28.06 1.50 23.62
CA GLU A 547 27.38 0.90 22.47
C GLU A 547 26.12 0.12 22.92
N LYS A 548 26.19 -0.53 24.08
CA LYS A 548 25.03 -1.21 24.68
C LYS A 548 23.94 -0.28 25.19
N LEU A 549 24.31 0.99 25.46
CA LEU A 549 23.40 2.01 25.96
C LEU A 549 22.75 2.83 24.83
N MET A 550 23.19 2.68 23.58
CA MET A 550 22.58 3.41 22.45
C MET A 550 21.15 2.93 22.20
N ASP A 551 20.27 3.88 21.87
CA ASP A 551 18.86 3.57 21.65
C ASP A 551 18.66 2.76 20.34
N LYS A 552 18.36 1.49 20.50
CA LYS A 552 18.15 0.55 19.39
C LYS A 552 16.87 0.83 18.59
N ASN A 553 16.00 1.74 19.02
CA ASN A 553 14.82 2.14 18.26
C ASN A 553 15.16 3.03 17.07
N PHE A 554 16.37 3.62 17.03
CA PHE A 554 16.86 4.32 15.86
C PHE A 554 17.52 3.35 14.87
N TYR A 555 17.11 3.41 13.60
CA TYR A 555 17.73 2.65 12.51
C TYR A 555 18.91 3.43 11.95
N VAL A 556 20.02 3.39 12.66
CA VAL A 556 21.30 4.06 12.37
C VAL A 556 22.44 3.14 12.74
N ASN A 557 23.63 3.45 12.25
CA ASN A 557 24.87 2.82 12.73
C ASN A 557 25.46 3.66 13.86
N TYR A 558 26.09 3.01 14.83
CA TYR A 558 26.86 3.65 15.89
C TYR A 558 28.34 3.29 15.72
N LYS A 559 29.25 4.28 15.85
CA LYS A 559 30.67 4.08 15.68
C LYS A 559 31.46 4.88 16.70
N LYS A 560 32.12 4.18 17.61
CA LYS A 560 33.11 4.79 18.51
C LYS A 560 34.37 5.13 17.71
N VAL A 561 34.90 6.38 17.83
CA VAL A 561 36.05 6.86 17.03
C VAL A 561 37.31 7.16 17.85
N LYS A 562 37.24 7.17 19.17
CA LYS A 562 38.38 7.31 20.11
C LYS A 562 38.25 6.34 21.27
#